data_37bedc81eb2cb915189ba6b5223d58d7
#
_entry.id   37bedc81eb2cb915189ba6b5223d58d7
#
_cell.length_a   1.000
_cell.length_b   1.000
_cell.length_c   1.000
_cell.angle_alpha   90.00
_cell.angle_beta   90.00
_cell.angle_gamma   90.00
#
_symmetry.space_group_name_H-M   'P 1'
#
loop_
_entity.id
_entity.type
_entity.pdbx_description
1 polymer ?
#
loop_
_entity_poly.entity_id
_entity_poly.type
_entity_poly.pdbx_seq_one_letter_code
_entity_poly.pdbx_strand_id
1 'polypeptide(L)'
;TFPAIEPEPLLPATMSQRVLQGLLREELGFKGLIITDDLFMGAISKSYGLAEAAIRSINAGADIVLMCHKPDEQVIAIHAIWEAVRLGRISMERIDSSVRRVLSMKALFGILTPPVRTGMPEGVGSQANRKLALAIARESVTVVQDRDGIIPFLLPEDDAGGGACGECGEWGECGECGACRDDHDGVDVLVISPDIKNLTMVEDTGSHGSPLAKAVRMFVPSASDMTVSQSPSDQEIADAAAGAARRDLVIVGTHNGHLYPAQAELVKRVVQAGSPVVVVGMRNPYDLEDFAEVSTYIAAYSFRECSMQAAAEVIFGFTVPSGQLPVTIPGCK
;
A
#
# COMPACT_ATOMS: atom_id res chain seq x y z
N THR A 1 -20.40 1.52 12.85
CA THR A 1 -21.64 1.54 13.67
C THR A 1 -22.26 0.15 13.71
N PHE A 2 -22.93 -0.19 14.81
CA PHE A 2 -23.67 -1.45 15.01
C PHE A 2 -25.12 -1.16 15.40
N PRO A 3 -26.00 -0.87 14.43
CA PRO A 3 -27.38 -0.42 14.72
C PRO A 3 -28.21 -1.41 15.56
N ALA A 4 -27.86 -2.70 15.51
CA ALA A 4 -28.52 -3.74 16.32
C ALA A 4 -28.22 -3.63 17.84
N ILE A 5 -27.12 -2.96 18.22
CA ILE A 5 -26.66 -2.82 19.61
C ILE A 5 -26.73 -1.37 20.06
N GLU A 6 -26.31 -0.46 19.19
CA GLU A 6 -26.28 0.98 19.44
C GLU A 6 -27.32 1.69 18.60
N PRO A 7 -28.42 2.17 19.21
CA PRO A 7 -29.52 2.83 18.49
C PRO A 7 -29.17 4.27 18.10
N GLU A 8 -28.13 4.89 18.68
CA GLU A 8 -27.73 6.24 18.29
C GLU A 8 -27.17 6.21 16.85
N PRO A 9 -27.80 6.90 15.91
CA PRO A 9 -27.38 6.89 14.51
C PRO A 9 -25.95 7.41 14.37
N LEU A 10 -25.15 6.71 13.57
CA LEU A 10 -23.78 7.07 13.22
C LEU A 10 -22.77 7.07 14.38
N LEU A 11 -23.16 6.70 15.61
CA LEU A 11 -22.20 6.59 16.72
C LEU A 11 -21.21 5.46 16.42
N PRO A 12 -19.88 5.73 16.40
CA PRO A 12 -18.88 4.71 16.24
C PRO A 12 -18.87 3.73 17.42
N ALA A 13 -18.58 2.45 17.15
CA ALA A 13 -18.47 1.43 18.20
C ALA A 13 -17.47 1.81 19.31
N THR A 14 -16.37 2.46 18.94
CA THR A 14 -15.34 2.97 19.84
C THR A 14 -15.82 4.06 20.82
N MET A 15 -16.98 4.65 20.58
CA MET A 15 -17.61 5.66 21.44
C MET A 15 -18.92 5.15 22.07
N SER A 16 -19.31 3.92 21.82
CA SER A 16 -20.53 3.30 22.35
C SER A 16 -20.26 2.54 23.64
N GLN A 17 -20.80 3.02 24.75
CA GLN A 17 -20.75 2.31 26.02
C GLN A 17 -21.46 0.95 25.94
N ARG A 18 -22.55 0.85 25.19
CA ARG A 18 -23.26 -0.42 24.98
C ARG A 18 -22.39 -1.47 24.30
N VAL A 19 -21.53 -1.05 23.36
CA VAL A 19 -20.61 -1.96 22.67
C VAL A 19 -19.42 -2.29 23.55
N LEU A 20 -18.72 -1.29 24.12
CA LEU A 20 -17.46 -1.53 24.83
C LEU A 20 -17.66 -2.06 26.24
N GLN A 21 -18.62 -1.53 26.99
CA GLN A 21 -18.91 -2.03 28.34
C GLN A 21 -19.93 -3.18 28.29
N GLY A 22 -21.11 -2.94 27.74
CA GLY A 22 -22.20 -3.93 27.75
C GLY A 22 -21.81 -5.21 27.03
N LEU A 23 -21.59 -5.14 25.70
CA LEU A 23 -21.29 -6.36 24.95
C LEU A 23 -19.90 -6.89 25.27
N LEU A 24 -18.84 -6.09 25.08
CA LEU A 24 -17.46 -6.61 25.11
C LEU A 24 -17.00 -6.97 26.53
N ARG A 25 -17.23 -6.09 27.52
CA ARG A 25 -16.78 -6.32 28.91
C ARG A 25 -17.69 -7.26 29.68
N GLU A 26 -19.00 -6.99 29.67
CA GLU A 26 -19.97 -7.66 30.55
C GLU A 26 -20.46 -8.97 29.92
N GLU A 27 -20.99 -8.94 28.70
CA GLU A 27 -21.56 -10.13 28.08
C GLU A 27 -20.48 -11.11 27.60
N LEU A 28 -19.46 -10.65 26.87
CA LEU A 28 -18.37 -11.47 26.35
C LEU A 28 -17.23 -11.70 27.38
N GLY A 29 -17.24 -11.00 28.50
CA GLY A 29 -16.26 -11.15 29.58
C GLY A 29 -14.83 -10.77 29.22
N PHE A 30 -14.61 -9.90 28.22
CA PHE A 30 -13.28 -9.49 27.81
C PHE A 30 -12.55 -8.70 28.90
N LYS A 31 -11.40 -9.18 29.33
CA LYS A 31 -10.60 -8.59 30.42
C LYS A 31 -9.34 -7.85 29.97
N GLY A 32 -8.97 -7.94 28.70
CA GLY A 32 -7.79 -7.31 28.13
C GLY A 32 -7.92 -5.78 27.95
N LEU A 33 -6.95 -5.15 27.32
CA LEU A 33 -6.99 -3.73 26.96
C LEU A 33 -7.95 -3.50 25.79
N ILE A 34 -8.76 -2.47 25.90
CA ILE A 34 -9.56 -1.94 24.78
C ILE A 34 -8.81 -0.71 24.25
N ILE A 35 -8.42 -0.79 22.99
CA ILE A 35 -7.65 0.24 22.26
C ILE A 35 -8.51 0.72 21.10
N THR A 36 -8.63 2.03 20.91
CA THR A 36 -9.31 2.57 19.72
C THR A 36 -8.44 2.38 18.49
N ASP A 37 -9.01 2.46 17.30
CA ASP A 37 -8.26 2.81 16.10
C ASP A 37 -7.90 4.31 16.12
N ASP A 38 -7.18 4.80 15.12
CA ASP A 38 -6.74 6.19 15.05
C ASP A 38 -7.94 7.15 14.96
N LEU A 39 -8.06 8.05 15.94
CA LEU A 39 -9.14 9.03 15.97
C LEU A 39 -9.06 10.09 14.86
N PHE A 40 -7.95 10.17 14.13
CA PHE A 40 -7.83 11.02 12.94
C PHE A 40 -8.66 10.52 11.75
N MET A 41 -9.18 9.29 11.80
CA MET A 41 -10.03 8.77 10.74
C MET A 41 -11.22 9.70 10.49
N GLY A 42 -11.48 10.00 9.20
CA GLY A 42 -12.39 11.03 8.77
C GLY A 42 -13.84 10.92 9.30
N ALA A 43 -14.31 9.70 9.58
CA ALA A 43 -15.62 9.46 10.17
C ALA A 43 -15.74 10.01 11.62
N ILE A 44 -14.63 10.09 12.34
CA ILE A 44 -14.56 10.57 13.72
C ILE A 44 -14.20 12.05 13.75
N SER A 45 -13.08 12.41 13.12
CA SER A 45 -12.50 13.76 13.20
C SER A 45 -13.43 14.84 12.63
N LYS A 46 -14.18 14.51 11.55
CA LYS A 46 -15.13 15.45 10.93
C LYS A 46 -16.43 15.63 11.73
N SER A 47 -16.83 14.62 12.49
CA SER A 47 -18.13 14.61 13.17
C SER A 47 -18.06 15.10 14.62
N TYR A 48 -16.98 14.78 15.35
CA TYR A 48 -16.89 15.02 16.79
C TYR A 48 -15.75 15.95 17.21
N GLY A 49 -14.71 16.10 16.37
CA GLY A 49 -13.44 16.69 16.78
C GLY A 49 -12.63 15.75 17.69
N LEU A 50 -11.31 15.86 17.64
CA LEU A 50 -10.40 14.87 18.23
C LEU A 50 -10.47 14.83 19.75
N ALA A 51 -10.52 15.99 20.40
CA ALA A 51 -10.57 16.09 21.86
C ALA A 51 -11.85 15.47 22.45
N GLU A 52 -13.00 15.78 21.87
CA GLU A 52 -14.28 15.22 22.32
C GLU A 52 -14.37 13.72 22.00
N ALA A 53 -13.84 13.29 20.84
CA ALA A 53 -13.77 11.89 20.48
C ALA A 53 -12.94 11.07 21.50
N ALA A 54 -11.82 11.60 21.96
CA ALA A 54 -10.99 10.96 22.99
C ALA A 54 -11.76 10.82 24.32
N ILE A 55 -12.44 11.90 24.77
CA ILE A 55 -13.24 11.88 26.00
C ILE A 55 -14.38 10.85 25.91
N ARG A 56 -15.11 10.83 24.79
CA ARG A 56 -16.21 9.87 24.57
C ARG A 56 -15.72 8.44 24.53
N SER A 57 -14.60 8.18 23.86
CA SER A 57 -14.02 6.83 23.78
C SER A 57 -13.60 6.30 25.16
N ILE A 58 -12.97 7.16 25.99
CA ILE A 58 -12.62 6.80 27.37
C ILE A 58 -13.88 6.49 28.19
N ASN A 59 -14.91 7.34 28.11
CA ASN A 59 -16.17 7.13 28.84
C ASN A 59 -16.91 5.88 28.34
N ALA A 60 -16.81 5.56 27.04
CA ALA A 60 -17.37 4.34 26.47
C ALA A 60 -16.68 3.06 26.96
N GLY A 61 -15.42 3.13 27.43
CA GLY A 61 -14.72 1.98 27.98
C GLY A 61 -13.35 1.71 27.38
N ALA A 62 -12.86 2.52 26.43
CA ALA A 62 -11.52 2.38 25.90
C ALA A 62 -10.48 2.69 26.96
N ASP A 63 -9.43 1.85 27.04
CA ASP A 63 -8.33 2.03 27.98
C ASP A 63 -7.19 2.83 27.37
N ILE A 64 -7.02 2.75 26.06
CA ILE A 64 -6.02 3.48 25.27
C ILE A 64 -6.71 4.11 24.07
N VAL A 65 -6.35 5.35 23.79
CA VAL A 65 -6.84 6.11 22.63
C VAL A 65 -5.68 6.33 21.67
N LEU A 66 -5.82 5.90 20.41
CA LEU A 66 -4.78 6.10 19.41
C LEU A 66 -4.98 7.43 18.67
N MET A 67 -3.88 8.16 18.56
CA MET A 67 -3.76 9.39 17.79
C MET A 67 -2.36 9.39 17.15
N CYS A 68 -2.25 8.87 15.91
CA CYS A 68 -0.96 8.53 15.32
C CYS A 68 -0.27 9.70 14.60
N HIS A 69 -1.00 10.80 14.35
CA HIS A 69 -0.52 11.92 13.56
C HIS A 69 -0.66 13.24 14.32
N LYS A 70 0.02 14.28 13.87
CA LYS A 70 -0.06 15.65 14.41
C LYS A 70 0.15 15.74 15.93
N PRO A 71 1.42 15.83 16.38
CA PRO A 71 1.74 15.91 17.83
C PRO A 71 1.00 17.02 18.57
N ASP A 72 0.76 18.16 17.95
CA ASP A 72 0.05 19.27 18.59
C ASP A 72 -1.40 18.90 18.96
N GLU A 73 -2.09 18.14 18.12
CA GLU A 73 -3.44 17.64 18.38
C GLU A 73 -3.44 16.61 19.51
N GLN A 74 -2.38 15.80 19.65
CA GLN A 74 -2.22 14.86 20.78
C GLN A 74 -2.14 15.63 22.09
N VAL A 75 -1.38 16.74 22.12
CA VAL A 75 -1.26 17.60 23.32
C VAL A 75 -2.62 18.22 23.67
N ILE A 76 -3.35 18.70 22.67
CA ILE A 76 -4.71 19.25 22.87
C ILE A 76 -5.65 18.20 23.45
N ALA A 77 -5.61 16.97 22.93
CA ALA A 77 -6.45 15.87 23.45
C ALA A 77 -6.08 15.50 24.89
N ILE A 78 -4.80 15.45 25.24
CA ILE A 78 -4.32 15.17 26.61
C ILE A 78 -4.85 16.26 27.58
N HIS A 79 -4.73 17.53 27.22
CA HIS A 79 -5.26 18.62 28.02
C HIS A 79 -6.79 18.55 28.18
N ALA A 80 -7.50 18.20 27.10
CA ALA A 80 -8.96 18.07 27.13
C ALA A 80 -9.39 16.90 28.05
N ILE A 81 -8.69 15.77 28.04
CA ILE A 81 -8.93 14.65 28.96
C ILE A 81 -8.68 15.07 30.39
N TRP A 82 -7.56 15.76 30.67
CA TRP A 82 -7.24 16.26 32.01
C TRP A 82 -8.32 17.21 32.54
N GLU A 83 -8.77 18.16 31.73
CA GLU A 83 -9.87 19.06 32.07
C GLU A 83 -11.18 18.30 32.27
N ALA A 84 -11.47 17.30 31.43
CA ALA A 84 -12.67 16.47 31.58
C ALA A 84 -12.68 15.70 32.91
N VAL A 85 -11.55 15.23 33.39
CA VAL A 85 -11.40 14.63 34.72
C VAL A 85 -11.60 15.67 35.83
N ARG A 86 -10.96 16.85 35.70
CA ARG A 86 -11.08 17.93 36.68
C ARG A 86 -12.54 18.43 36.83
N LEU A 87 -13.30 18.44 35.72
CA LEU A 87 -14.72 18.84 35.67
C LEU A 87 -15.69 17.70 35.98
N GLY A 88 -15.19 16.49 36.30
CA GLY A 88 -16.01 15.33 36.61
C GLY A 88 -16.72 14.71 35.39
N ARG A 89 -16.37 15.08 34.17
CA ARG A 89 -16.87 14.45 32.92
C ARG A 89 -16.31 13.05 32.71
N ILE A 90 -15.10 12.78 33.24
CA ILE A 90 -14.49 11.45 33.35
C ILE A 90 -14.21 11.23 34.83
N SER A 91 -14.65 10.10 35.37
CA SER A 91 -14.35 9.80 36.79
C SER A 91 -12.91 9.35 36.99
N MET A 92 -12.31 9.67 38.15
CA MET A 92 -10.99 9.16 38.49
C MET A 92 -10.96 7.63 38.52
N GLU A 93 -12.03 6.99 39.01
CA GLU A 93 -12.17 5.54 38.99
C GLU A 93 -12.06 4.95 37.60
N ARG A 94 -12.62 5.61 36.56
CA ARG A 94 -12.50 5.21 35.19
C ARG A 94 -11.04 5.27 34.72
N ILE A 95 -10.32 6.33 35.05
CA ILE A 95 -8.89 6.49 34.73
C ILE A 95 -8.08 5.42 35.44
N ASP A 96 -8.23 5.26 36.75
CA ASP A 96 -7.51 4.28 37.55
C ASP A 96 -7.72 2.85 37.04
N SER A 97 -8.94 2.52 36.63
CA SER A 97 -9.27 1.23 36.03
C SER A 97 -8.47 0.97 34.76
N SER A 98 -8.35 1.96 33.89
CA SER A 98 -7.55 1.86 32.67
C SER A 98 -6.05 1.77 32.98
N VAL A 99 -5.56 2.61 33.87
CA VAL A 99 -4.14 2.61 34.27
C VAL A 99 -3.75 1.25 34.84
N ARG A 100 -4.56 0.65 35.73
CA ARG A 100 -4.30 -0.70 36.23
C ARG A 100 -4.20 -1.73 35.13
N ARG A 101 -5.11 -1.73 34.17
CA ARG A 101 -5.05 -2.68 33.02
C ARG A 101 -3.79 -2.47 32.20
N VAL A 102 -3.46 -1.23 31.87
CA VAL A 102 -2.25 -0.90 31.11
C VAL A 102 -0.99 -1.36 31.85
N LEU A 103 -0.87 -1.06 33.15
CA LEU A 103 0.28 -1.46 33.95
C LEU A 103 0.35 -2.98 34.12
N SER A 104 -0.79 -3.66 34.30
CA SER A 104 -0.84 -5.12 34.40
C SER A 104 -0.37 -5.78 33.10
N MET A 105 -0.77 -5.26 31.93
CA MET A 105 -0.29 -5.77 30.66
C MET A 105 1.20 -5.49 30.46
N LYS A 106 1.67 -4.30 30.82
CA LYS A 106 3.10 -3.97 30.77
C LYS A 106 3.93 -4.89 31.67
N ALA A 107 3.43 -5.21 32.84
CA ALA A 107 4.07 -6.16 33.76
C ALA A 107 4.10 -7.58 33.15
N LEU A 108 2.97 -8.04 32.61
CA LEU A 108 2.84 -9.35 31.97
C LEU A 108 3.85 -9.56 30.84
N PHE A 109 4.04 -8.53 30.02
CA PHE A 109 4.97 -8.57 28.88
C PHE A 109 6.40 -8.13 29.24
N GLY A 110 6.70 -7.84 30.50
CA GLY A 110 8.05 -7.46 30.96
C GLY A 110 8.53 -6.09 30.43
N ILE A 111 7.62 -5.22 30.01
CA ILE A 111 7.95 -3.90 29.42
C ILE A 111 7.88 -2.73 30.41
N LEU A 112 7.67 -3.01 31.70
CA LEU A 112 7.82 -1.99 32.76
C LEU A 112 9.28 -1.53 32.89
N THR A 113 10.20 -2.45 32.67
CA THR A 113 11.63 -2.17 32.64
C THR A 113 12.20 -2.78 31.36
N PRO A 114 11.98 -2.13 30.20
CA PRO A 114 12.42 -2.71 28.94
C PRO A 114 13.95 -2.83 28.90
N PRO A 115 14.49 -3.92 28.37
CA PRO A 115 15.92 -4.04 28.15
C PRO A 115 16.38 -2.94 27.20
N VAL A 116 17.52 -2.35 27.48
CA VAL A 116 18.19 -1.43 26.54
C VAL A 116 18.59 -2.25 25.31
N ARG A 117 17.88 -2.07 24.22
CA ARG A 117 18.24 -2.70 22.94
C ARG A 117 19.19 -1.77 22.19
N THR A 118 20.36 -2.27 21.86
CA THR A 118 21.32 -1.61 21.00
C THR A 118 21.26 -2.28 19.62
N GLY A 119 20.79 -1.55 18.61
CA GLY A 119 20.71 -2.01 17.23
C GLY A 119 19.36 -2.58 16.81
N MET A 120 19.25 -2.86 15.50
CA MET A 120 18.05 -3.47 14.92
C MET A 120 17.91 -4.93 15.34
N PRO A 121 16.70 -5.43 15.64
CA PRO A 121 16.47 -6.84 15.90
C PRO A 121 16.92 -7.71 14.73
N GLU A 122 17.53 -8.88 15.03
CA GLU A 122 17.83 -9.89 14.01
C GLU A 122 16.57 -10.24 13.19
N GLY A 123 16.71 -10.27 11.89
CA GLY A 123 15.61 -10.59 10.97
C GLY A 123 14.87 -9.39 10.40
N VAL A 124 14.88 -8.21 11.02
CA VAL A 124 14.29 -7.00 10.41
C VAL A 124 15.09 -6.62 9.17
N GLY A 125 14.44 -6.64 7.99
CA GLY A 125 15.09 -6.37 6.72
C GLY A 125 16.14 -7.39 6.30
N SER A 126 16.15 -8.60 6.90
CA SER A 126 17.08 -9.66 6.55
C SER A 126 16.88 -10.13 5.11
N GLN A 127 17.95 -10.67 4.52
CA GLN A 127 17.92 -11.27 3.18
C GLN A 127 16.84 -12.37 3.09
N ALA A 128 16.71 -13.21 4.11
CA ALA A 128 15.68 -14.26 4.15
C ALA A 128 14.27 -13.68 4.07
N ASN A 129 13.99 -12.60 4.79
CA ASN A 129 12.67 -11.95 4.77
C ASN A 129 12.41 -11.23 3.44
N ARG A 130 13.43 -10.63 2.81
CA ARG A 130 13.32 -10.04 1.47
C ARG A 130 13.05 -11.11 0.42
N LYS A 131 13.77 -12.26 0.46
CA LYS A 131 13.50 -13.41 -0.42
C LYS A 131 12.10 -13.95 -0.26
N LEU A 132 11.61 -14.07 0.97
CA LEU A 132 10.23 -14.49 1.23
C LEU A 132 9.21 -13.50 0.67
N ALA A 133 9.42 -12.20 0.86
CA ALA A 133 8.55 -11.17 0.30
C ALA A 133 8.49 -11.22 -1.24
N LEU A 134 9.65 -11.41 -1.88
CA LEU A 134 9.71 -11.56 -3.34
C LEU A 134 9.04 -12.86 -3.81
N ALA A 135 9.22 -13.98 -3.10
CA ALA A 135 8.56 -15.24 -3.42
C ALA A 135 7.03 -15.10 -3.36
N ILE A 136 6.51 -14.47 -2.29
CA ILE A 136 5.07 -14.16 -2.18
C ILE A 136 4.60 -13.28 -3.34
N ALA A 137 5.37 -12.25 -3.69
CA ALA A 137 5.04 -11.37 -4.81
C ALA A 137 4.99 -12.13 -6.14
N ARG A 138 5.96 -13.01 -6.43
CA ARG A 138 5.99 -13.85 -7.64
C ARG A 138 4.78 -14.77 -7.75
N GLU A 139 4.40 -15.39 -6.65
CA GLU A 139 3.22 -16.28 -6.61
C GLU A 139 1.90 -15.51 -6.71
N SER A 140 1.87 -14.23 -6.33
CA SER A 140 0.65 -13.42 -6.34
C SER A 140 0.38 -12.73 -7.68
N VAL A 141 1.42 -12.33 -8.44
CA VAL A 141 1.25 -11.61 -9.70
C VAL A 141 0.35 -12.40 -10.65
N THR A 142 -0.71 -11.74 -11.12
CA THR A 142 -1.76 -12.36 -11.94
C THR A 142 -1.84 -11.67 -13.31
N VAL A 143 -1.63 -12.40 -14.39
CA VAL A 143 -1.98 -11.94 -15.73
C VAL A 143 -3.49 -12.13 -15.88
N VAL A 144 -4.23 -11.03 -15.80
CA VAL A 144 -5.70 -11.06 -15.84
C VAL A 144 -6.18 -11.22 -17.27
N GLN A 145 -5.51 -10.57 -18.20
CA GLN A 145 -5.71 -10.75 -19.63
C GLN A 145 -4.44 -10.42 -20.42
N ASP A 146 -4.25 -11.11 -21.53
CA ASP A 146 -3.19 -10.89 -22.52
C ASP A 146 -3.70 -11.36 -23.88
N ARG A 147 -4.55 -10.53 -24.52
CA ARG A 147 -5.23 -10.89 -25.76
C ARG A 147 -4.30 -10.84 -26.96
N ASP A 148 -3.29 -9.99 -26.91
CA ASP A 148 -2.33 -9.80 -28.01
C ASP A 148 -1.09 -10.68 -27.85
N GLY A 149 -0.96 -11.43 -26.73
CA GLY A 149 0.18 -12.30 -26.47
C GLY A 149 1.48 -11.53 -26.29
N ILE A 150 1.44 -10.36 -25.64
CA ILE A 150 2.63 -9.53 -25.39
C ILE A 150 3.52 -10.17 -24.31
N ILE A 151 2.93 -10.94 -23.39
CA ILE A 151 3.65 -11.57 -22.28
C ILE A 151 3.98 -13.03 -22.64
N PRO A 152 5.27 -13.44 -22.60
CA PRO A 152 6.43 -12.62 -22.28
C PRO A 152 6.86 -11.71 -23.45
N PHE A 153 7.25 -10.47 -23.11
CA PHE A 153 7.93 -9.60 -24.07
C PHE A 153 9.40 -10.05 -24.15
N LEU A 154 9.72 -10.71 -25.26
CA LEU A 154 11.06 -11.31 -25.44
C LEU A 154 12.08 -10.23 -25.83
N LEU A 155 13.11 -10.12 -25.01
CA LEU A 155 14.26 -9.30 -25.32
C LEU A 155 15.11 -9.98 -26.42
N PRO A 156 15.79 -9.23 -27.32
CA PRO A 156 16.73 -9.80 -28.28
C PRO A 156 17.75 -10.71 -27.60
N GLU A 157 18.16 -11.80 -28.28
CA GLU A 157 19.09 -12.81 -27.67
C GLU A 157 20.43 -12.22 -27.26
N ASP A 158 20.90 -11.18 -27.94
CA ASP A 158 22.12 -10.46 -27.60
C ASP A 158 21.99 -9.66 -26.28
N ASP A 159 20.74 -9.39 -25.88
CA ASP A 159 20.39 -8.66 -24.65
C ASP A 159 20.00 -9.60 -23.49
N ALA A 160 19.79 -10.89 -23.78
CA ALA A 160 19.43 -11.91 -22.77
C ALA A 160 20.61 -12.27 -21.82
N GLY A 161 21.77 -11.61 -21.95
CA GLY A 161 22.98 -11.82 -21.14
C GLY A 161 22.88 -11.37 -19.67
N GLY A 162 21.75 -10.83 -19.24
CA GLY A 162 21.48 -10.43 -17.85
C GLY A 162 20.97 -11.55 -16.94
N GLY A 163 21.34 -12.81 -17.17
CA GLY A 163 21.10 -13.90 -16.22
C GLY A 163 21.87 -13.65 -14.93
N ALA A 164 21.32 -14.06 -13.78
CA ALA A 164 22.00 -13.98 -12.50
C ALA A 164 23.44 -14.49 -12.66
N CYS A 165 24.43 -13.64 -12.39
CA CYS A 165 25.82 -14.03 -12.40
C CYS A 165 25.98 -15.17 -11.38
N GLY A 166 26.46 -16.33 -11.83
CA GLY A 166 26.63 -17.50 -10.96
C GLY A 166 27.51 -17.25 -9.75
N GLU A 167 28.30 -16.17 -9.76
CA GLU A 167 29.20 -15.77 -8.69
C GLU A 167 28.59 -14.72 -7.73
N CYS A 168 27.65 -13.87 -8.20
CA CYS A 168 27.09 -12.81 -7.38
C CYS A 168 25.76 -13.20 -6.65
N GLY A 169 25.15 -14.30 -7.03
CA GLY A 169 24.00 -14.90 -6.30
C GLY A 169 22.73 -14.07 -6.17
N GLU A 170 22.73 -12.78 -6.46
CA GLU A 170 21.61 -11.88 -6.27
C GLU A 170 21.59 -10.71 -7.24
N TRP A 171 20.41 -10.43 -7.78
CA TRP A 171 20.16 -9.26 -8.60
C TRP A 171 20.31 -7.97 -7.78
N GLY A 172 21.17 -7.07 -8.22
CA GLY A 172 21.24 -5.69 -7.71
C GLY A 172 22.47 -5.29 -6.92
N GLU A 173 23.41 -6.20 -6.61
CA GLU A 173 24.64 -5.85 -5.86
C GLU A 173 25.94 -5.98 -6.67
N CYS A 174 25.86 -6.23 -7.97
CA CYS A 174 27.04 -6.39 -8.80
C CYS A 174 27.58 -5.04 -9.33
N GLY A 175 28.32 -4.33 -8.48
CA GLY A 175 29.05 -3.11 -8.89
C GLY A 175 30.43 -3.34 -9.52
N GLU A 176 31.00 -4.55 -9.47
CA GLU A 176 32.45 -4.73 -9.77
C GLU A 176 32.82 -5.97 -10.58
N CYS A 177 31.90 -6.86 -10.97
CA CYS A 177 32.34 -8.13 -11.61
C CYS A 177 32.69 -8.03 -13.10
N GLY A 178 32.47 -6.90 -13.77
CA GLY A 178 32.83 -6.69 -15.19
C GLY A 178 32.15 -7.64 -16.19
N ALA A 179 31.35 -8.60 -15.73
CA ALA A 179 30.66 -9.58 -16.56
C ALA A 179 29.20 -9.16 -16.87
N CYS A 180 28.66 -8.19 -16.14
CA CYS A 180 27.36 -7.60 -16.42
C CYS A 180 27.54 -6.51 -17.47
N ARG A 181 27.10 -6.74 -18.70
CA ARG A 181 27.16 -5.72 -19.76
C ARG A 181 26.05 -4.67 -19.53
N ASP A 182 26.47 -3.40 -19.62
CA ASP A 182 25.63 -2.23 -19.32
C ASP A 182 24.76 -1.73 -20.49
N ASP A 183 24.80 -2.33 -21.70
CA ASP A 183 24.23 -1.77 -22.92
C ASP A 183 23.22 -2.71 -23.57
N HIS A 184 21.93 -2.54 -23.26
CA HIS A 184 20.81 -3.03 -24.07
C HIS A 184 20.44 -1.95 -25.11
N ASP A 185 21.39 -1.60 -25.98
CA ASP A 185 21.19 -0.67 -27.08
C ASP A 185 20.32 -1.30 -28.19
N GLY A 186 19.01 -1.37 -28.00
CA GLY A 186 18.14 -1.92 -29.04
C GLY A 186 16.64 -1.86 -28.73
N VAL A 187 16.23 -1.98 -27.48
CA VAL A 187 14.81 -2.02 -27.11
C VAL A 187 14.35 -0.70 -26.46
N ASP A 188 13.38 -0.05 -27.07
CA ASP A 188 12.87 1.24 -26.59
C ASP A 188 11.62 1.05 -25.73
N VAL A 189 11.82 1.04 -24.40
CA VAL A 189 10.75 0.86 -23.40
C VAL A 189 10.46 2.16 -22.68
N LEU A 190 9.18 2.51 -22.60
CA LEU A 190 8.69 3.62 -21.79
C LEU A 190 7.85 3.09 -20.62
N VAL A 191 8.17 3.52 -19.41
CA VAL A 191 7.36 3.27 -18.21
C VAL A 191 6.63 4.55 -17.83
N ILE A 192 5.31 4.50 -17.73
CA ILE A 192 4.46 5.60 -17.27
C ILE A 192 3.84 5.18 -15.94
N SER A 193 4.03 5.96 -14.88
CA SER A 193 3.44 5.62 -13.58
C SER A 193 3.01 6.86 -12.80
N PRO A 194 1.93 6.76 -11.99
CA PRO A 194 1.51 7.88 -11.16
C PRO A 194 2.51 8.12 -10.01
N ASP A 195 2.67 9.39 -9.64
CA ASP A 195 3.28 9.80 -8.37
C ASP A 195 2.33 9.39 -7.23
N ILE A 196 2.66 8.27 -6.59
CA ILE A 196 1.80 7.67 -5.56
C ILE A 196 1.85 8.53 -4.31
N LYS A 197 0.73 9.25 -4.06
CA LYS A 197 0.53 10.01 -2.83
C LYS A 197 -0.36 9.22 -1.88
N ASN A 198 -0.16 9.45 -0.58
CA ASN A 198 -0.96 8.80 0.44
C ASN A 198 -2.44 9.15 0.27
N LEU A 199 -3.28 8.15 0.00
CA LEU A 199 -4.74 8.28 0.07
C LEU A 199 -5.22 8.37 1.51
N THR A 200 -4.53 7.67 2.40
CA THR A 200 -4.80 7.64 3.82
C THR A 200 -3.49 7.85 4.59
N MET A 201 -3.59 8.32 5.82
CA MET A 201 -2.42 8.49 6.70
C MET A 201 -1.78 7.16 7.12
N VAL A 202 -2.33 6.04 6.69
CA VAL A 202 -1.81 4.68 6.97
C VAL A 202 -0.85 4.20 5.88
N GLU A 203 -0.89 4.81 4.71
CA GLU A 203 -0.03 4.44 3.58
C GLU A 203 1.34 5.10 3.70
N ASP A 204 2.38 4.29 3.68
CA ASP A 204 3.76 4.76 3.58
C ASP A 204 4.19 4.81 2.11
N THR A 205 4.51 5.99 1.63
CA THR A 205 4.98 6.22 0.25
C THR A 205 6.50 6.34 0.17
N GLY A 206 7.22 5.88 1.17
CA GLY A 206 8.66 6.08 1.40
C GLY A 206 9.64 5.77 0.26
N SER A 207 9.20 5.61 -0.99
CA SER A 207 10.06 5.53 -2.17
C SER A 207 10.00 6.81 -3.00
N HIS A 208 11.14 7.45 -3.21
CA HIS A 208 11.26 8.49 -4.22
C HIS A 208 11.40 7.86 -5.62
N GLY A 209 10.62 8.32 -6.58
CA GLY A 209 10.60 7.81 -7.96
C GLY A 209 9.61 6.66 -8.19
N SER A 210 9.62 6.09 -9.39
CA SER A 210 8.75 4.99 -9.79
C SER A 210 9.37 3.62 -9.46
N PRO A 211 8.81 2.85 -8.49
CA PRO A 211 9.27 1.49 -8.24
C PRO A 211 9.11 0.58 -9.46
N LEU A 212 8.09 0.84 -10.31
CA LEU A 212 7.86 0.10 -11.55
C LEU A 212 9.00 0.36 -12.55
N ALA A 213 9.37 1.63 -12.77
CA ALA A 213 10.49 1.94 -13.66
C ALA A 213 11.82 1.36 -13.15
N LYS A 214 12.05 1.42 -11.83
CA LYS A 214 13.23 0.78 -11.23
C LYS A 214 13.24 -0.73 -11.50
N ALA A 215 12.11 -1.41 -11.38
CA ALA A 215 12.01 -2.84 -11.66
C ALA A 215 12.24 -3.17 -13.14
N VAL A 216 11.67 -2.38 -14.07
CA VAL A 216 11.86 -2.56 -15.51
C VAL A 216 13.31 -2.37 -15.91
N ARG A 217 14.01 -1.40 -15.32
CA ARG A 217 15.45 -1.16 -15.58
C ARG A 217 16.38 -2.28 -15.14
N MET A 218 15.90 -3.22 -14.33
CA MET A 218 16.65 -4.45 -14.04
C MET A 218 16.79 -5.35 -15.28
N PHE A 219 15.91 -5.21 -16.25
CA PHE A 219 15.85 -5.99 -17.49
C PHE A 219 16.20 -5.16 -18.73
N VAL A 220 15.81 -3.90 -18.73
CA VAL A 220 16.09 -2.92 -19.80
C VAL A 220 16.66 -1.65 -19.16
N PRO A 221 17.99 -1.57 -18.95
CA PRO A 221 18.61 -0.42 -18.28
C PRO A 221 18.36 0.92 -18.95
N SER A 222 18.19 0.93 -20.28
CA SER A 222 17.88 2.11 -21.11
C SER A 222 16.42 2.57 -21.00
N ALA A 223 15.54 1.83 -20.30
CA ALA A 223 14.13 2.17 -20.21
C ALA A 223 13.91 3.59 -19.68
N SER A 224 13.19 4.38 -20.44
CA SER A 224 12.77 5.73 -20.06
C SER A 224 11.58 5.68 -19.11
N ASP A 225 11.42 6.66 -18.24
CA ASP A 225 10.24 6.77 -17.39
C ASP A 225 9.61 8.15 -17.43
N MET A 226 8.30 8.15 -17.26
CA MET A 226 7.47 9.34 -17.12
C MET A 226 6.61 9.21 -15.88
N THR A 227 6.79 10.11 -14.92
CA THR A 227 5.93 10.20 -13.75
C THR A 227 4.83 11.21 -14.01
N VAL A 228 3.59 10.81 -13.79
CA VAL A 228 2.40 11.68 -13.90
C VAL A 228 1.79 11.89 -12.52
N SER A 229 0.95 12.90 -12.37
CA SER A 229 0.22 13.08 -11.11
C SER A 229 -0.77 11.92 -10.88
N GLN A 230 -1.19 11.71 -9.62
CA GLN A 230 -2.15 10.64 -9.29
C GLN A 230 -3.51 10.82 -9.98
N SER A 231 -3.89 12.05 -10.28
CA SER A 231 -5.00 12.40 -11.18
C SER A 231 -4.40 13.23 -12.32
N PRO A 232 -3.94 12.57 -13.40
CA PRO A 232 -3.26 13.25 -14.50
C PRO A 232 -4.11 14.36 -15.11
N SER A 233 -3.48 15.48 -15.39
CA SER A 233 -4.08 16.58 -16.17
C SER A 233 -4.14 16.21 -17.66
N ASP A 234 -4.97 16.95 -18.42
CA ASP A 234 -5.08 16.77 -19.86
C ASP A 234 -3.72 16.92 -20.57
N GLN A 235 -2.85 17.81 -20.08
CA GLN A 235 -1.50 17.99 -20.61
C GLN A 235 -0.61 16.78 -20.31
N GLU A 236 -0.61 16.26 -19.07
CA GLU A 236 0.15 15.05 -18.74
C GLU A 236 -0.31 13.85 -19.56
N ILE A 237 -1.62 13.72 -19.80
CA ILE A 237 -2.19 12.67 -20.65
C ILE A 237 -1.72 12.83 -22.10
N ALA A 238 -1.72 14.05 -22.62
CA ALA A 238 -1.28 14.31 -23.98
C ALA A 238 0.23 14.04 -24.15
N ASP A 239 1.04 14.46 -23.19
CA ASP A 239 2.49 14.23 -23.18
C ASP A 239 2.81 12.73 -23.07
N ALA A 240 2.09 12.00 -22.23
CA ALA A 240 2.24 10.56 -22.08
C ALA A 240 1.86 9.81 -23.39
N ALA A 241 0.76 10.17 -24.03
CA ALA A 241 0.37 9.60 -25.30
C ALA A 241 1.38 9.89 -26.43
N ALA A 242 1.92 11.12 -26.47
CA ALA A 242 2.96 11.49 -27.43
C ALA A 242 4.27 10.71 -27.16
N GLY A 243 4.65 10.55 -25.90
CA GLY A 243 5.83 9.77 -25.49
C GLY A 243 5.68 8.28 -25.75
N ALA A 244 4.46 7.74 -25.72
CA ALA A 244 4.17 6.34 -25.98
C ALA A 244 4.26 5.95 -27.46
N ALA A 245 4.17 6.91 -28.38
CA ALA A 245 4.18 6.62 -29.81
C ALA A 245 5.54 6.06 -30.28
N ARG A 246 5.48 4.99 -31.09
CA ARG A 246 6.66 4.35 -31.71
C ARG A 246 7.64 3.69 -30.73
N ARG A 247 7.18 3.30 -29.55
CA ARG A 247 7.94 2.49 -28.60
C ARG A 247 7.79 1.00 -28.93
N ASP A 248 8.81 0.23 -28.62
CA ASP A 248 8.73 -1.24 -28.71
C ASP A 248 7.79 -1.81 -27.64
N LEU A 249 7.80 -1.18 -26.44
CA LEU A 249 6.90 -1.51 -25.34
C LEU A 249 6.61 -0.27 -24.49
N VAL A 250 5.36 -0.11 -24.10
CA VAL A 250 4.94 0.85 -23.07
C VAL A 250 4.35 0.12 -21.88
N ILE A 251 4.85 0.40 -20.69
CA ILE A 251 4.35 -0.19 -19.44
C ILE A 251 3.67 0.92 -18.64
N VAL A 252 2.37 0.80 -18.40
CA VAL A 252 1.59 1.80 -17.67
C VAL A 252 1.19 1.26 -16.30
N GLY A 253 1.71 1.87 -15.24
CA GLY A 253 1.25 1.60 -13.88
C GLY A 253 -0.04 2.34 -13.57
N THR A 254 -1.02 1.69 -12.92
CA THR A 254 -2.21 2.32 -12.35
C THR A 254 -2.28 2.11 -10.84
N HIS A 255 -2.81 3.10 -10.12
CA HIS A 255 -2.93 3.03 -8.66
C HIS A 255 -4.28 3.59 -8.21
N ASN A 256 -5.21 2.71 -7.85
CA ASN A 256 -6.60 3.05 -7.52
C ASN A 256 -7.30 3.82 -8.65
N GLY A 257 -7.13 3.41 -9.90
CA GLY A 257 -7.69 4.05 -11.09
C GLY A 257 -9.18 4.29 -10.96
N HIS A 258 -9.93 3.35 -10.36
CA HIS A 258 -11.36 3.47 -10.08
C HIS A 258 -11.74 4.70 -9.21
N LEU A 259 -10.81 5.27 -8.45
CA LEU A 259 -10.98 6.52 -7.71
C LEU A 259 -10.50 7.75 -8.48
N TYR A 260 -9.72 7.55 -9.54
CA TYR A 260 -9.08 8.58 -10.34
C TYR A 260 -9.37 8.36 -11.83
N PRO A 261 -10.54 8.76 -12.35
CA PRO A 261 -10.93 8.51 -13.73
C PRO A 261 -9.94 9.00 -14.80
N ALA A 262 -9.13 10.02 -14.46
CA ALA A 262 -8.08 10.52 -15.33
C ALA A 262 -6.98 9.47 -15.64
N GLN A 263 -6.76 8.48 -14.76
CA GLN A 263 -5.85 7.37 -15.05
C GLN A 263 -6.41 6.45 -16.12
N ALA A 264 -7.72 6.22 -16.13
CA ALA A 264 -8.36 5.45 -17.18
C ALA A 264 -8.26 6.16 -18.55
N GLU A 265 -8.47 7.47 -18.57
CA GLU A 265 -8.27 8.27 -19.80
C GLU A 265 -6.82 8.23 -20.27
N LEU A 266 -5.84 8.32 -19.35
CA LEU A 266 -4.42 8.15 -19.65
C LEU A 266 -4.16 6.82 -20.36
N VAL A 267 -4.62 5.69 -19.78
CA VAL A 267 -4.45 4.35 -20.36
C VAL A 267 -5.04 4.30 -21.77
N LYS A 268 -6.28 4.77 -21.95
CA LYS A 268 -6.96 4.78 -23.27
C LYS A 268 -6.18 5.57 -24.31
N ARG A 269 -5.67 6.74 -23.95
CA ARG A 269 -4.90 7.60 -24.87
C ARG A 269 -3.53 7.01 -25.20
N VAL A 270 -2.86 6.35 -24.23
CA VAL A 270 -1.59 5.64 -24.47
C VAL A 270 -1.81 4.45 -25.41
N VAL A 271 -2.85 3.66 -25.20
CA VAL A 271 -3.21 2.55 -26.12
C VAL A 271 -3.48 3.05 -27.53
N GLN A 272 -4.18 4.18 -27.69
CA GLN A 272 -4.45 4.81 -29.00
C GLN A 272 -3.19 5.30 -29.72
N ALA A 273 -2.07 5.47 -29.03
CA ALA A 273 -0.79 5.84 -29.65
C ALA A 273 -0.19 4.72 -30.50
N GLY A 274 -0.67 3.47 -30.38
CA GLY A 274 -0.42 2.36 -31.31
C GLY A 274 0.79 1.49 -30.99
N SER A 275 1.54 1.76 -29.93
CA SER A 275 2.61 0.87 -29.44
C SER A 275 2.03 -0.29 -28.63
N PRO A 276 2.73 -1.43 -28.47
CA PRO A 276 2.34 -2.47 -27.53
C PRO A 276 2.27 -1.93 -26.07
N VAL A 277 1.17 -2.19 -25.37
CA VAL A 277 0.94 -1.66 -24.00
C VAL A 277 0.66 -2.78 -23.03
N VAL A 278 1.41 -2.79 -21.92
CA VAL A 278 1.13 -3.61 -20.74
C VAL A 278 0.70 -2.69 -19.61
N VAL A 279 -0.50 -2.90 -19.06
CA VAL A 279 -0.97 -2.16 -17.91
C VAL A 279 -0.75 -2.97 -16.63
N VAL A 280 -0.16 -2.34 -15.61
CA VAL A 280 0.12 -2.94 -14.30
C VAL A 280 -0.72 -2.28 -13.22
N GLY A 281 -1.73 -2.97 -12.71
CA GLY A 281 -2.52 -2.56 -11.56
C GLY A 281 -1.71 -2.72 -10.28
N MET A 282 -1.20 -1.59 -9.75
CA MET A 282 -0.23 -1.58 -8.66
C MET A 282 -0.85 -1.72 -7.27
N ARG A 283 -2.18 -1.78 -7.13
CA ARG A 283 -2.81 -1.91 -5.82
C ARG A 283 -3.94 -2.92 -5.82
N ASN A 284 -5.03 -2.63 -6.50
CA ASN A 284 -6.16 -3.53 -6.59
C ASN A 284 -6.47 -3.83 -8.07
N PRO A 285 -7.13 -4.94 -8.38
CA PRO A 285 -7.36 -5.34 -9.76
C PRO A 285 -8.55 -4.61 -10.41
N TYR A 286 -9.34 -3.84 -9.66
CA TYR A 286 -10.58 -3.22 -10.16
C TYR A 286 -10.34 -2.07 -11.14
N ASP A 287 -9.13 -1.55 -11.21
CA ASP A 287 -8.78 -0.50 -12.17
C ASP A 287 -9.12 -0.91 -13.61
N LEU A 288 -9.05 -2.23 -13.92
CA LEU A 288 -9.37 -2.78 -15.23
C LEU A 288 -10.83 -2.53 -15.67
N GLU A 289 -11.77 -2.34 -14.74
CA GLU A 289 -13.18 -2.07 -15.05
C GLU A 289 -13.36 -0.81 -15.92
N ASP A 290 -12.52 0.21 -15.71
CA ASP A 290 -12.61 1.50 -16.38
C ASP A 290 -11.96 1.51 -17.79
N PHE A 291 -11.19 0.45 -18.12
CA PHE A 291 -10.51 0.28 -19.43
C PHE A 291 -10.42 -1.20 -19.84
N ALA A 292 -11.53 -1.91 -19.72
CA ALA A 292 -11.62 -3.35 -20.02
C ALA A 292 -11.20 -3.74 -21.45
N GLU A 293 -11.15 -2.77 -22.36
CA GLU A 293 -10.68 -2.92 -23.74
C GLU A 293 -9.15 -3.05 -23.88
N VAL A 294 -8.35 -2.72 -22.85
CA VAL A 294 -6.90 -2.91 -22.92
C VAL A 294 -6.55 -4.37 -23.19
N SER A 295 -5.58 -4.65 -24.05
CA SER A 295 -5.25 -6.03 -24.42
C SER A 295 -4.54 -6.79 -23.32
N THR A 296 -3.61 -6.14 -22.61
CA THR A 296 -2.75 -6.80 -21.62
C THR A 296 -2.80 -6.09 -20.29
N TYR A 297 -3.22 -6.82 -19.25
CA TYR A 297 -3.33 -6.30 -17.88
C TYR A 297 -2.80 -7.29 -16.85
N ILE A 298 -1.92 -6.81 -15.98
CA ILE A 298 -1.34 -7.52 -14.85
C ILE A 298 -1.83 -6.91 -13.54
N ALA A 299 -2.32 -7.71 -12.62
CA ALA A 299 -2.58 -7.31 -11.25
C ALA A 299 -1.38 -7.67 -10.36
N ALA A 300 -0.70 -6.66 -9.81
CA ALA A 300 0.46 -6.82 -8.93
C ALA A 300 0.14 -6.68 -7.45
N TYR A 301 -1.07 -6.23 -7.09
CA TYR A 301 -1.64 -6.07 -5.74
C TYR A 301 -0.86 -5.16 -4.78
N SER A 302 0.31 -4.68 -5.15
CA SER A 302 1.13 -3.77 -4.35
C SER A 302 2.09 -2.99 -5.25
N PHE A 303 2.35 -1.74 -4.89
CA PHE A 303 3.35 -0.90 -5.56
C PHE A 303 4.77 -1.05 -4.94
N ARG A 304 4.94 -1.93 -3.97
CA ARG A 304 6.24 -2.16 -3.31
C ARG A 304 7.25 -2.79 -4.28
N GLU A 305 8.53 -2.54 -4.03
CA GLU A 305 9.64 -2.96 -4.91
C GLU A 305 9.56 -4.46 -5.28
N CYS A 306 9.31 -5.35 -4.31
CA CYS A 306 9.20 -6.78 -4.58
C CYS A 306 8.05 -7.14 -5.54
N SER A 307 6.90 -6.44 -5.45
CA SER A 307 5.77 -6.68 -6.34
C SER A 307 6.02 -6.11 -7.74
N MET A 308 6.65 -4.95 -7.83
CA MET A 308 7.04 -4.37 -9.11
C MET A 308 8.12 -5.22 -9.80
N GLN A 309 9.09 -5.73 -9.04
CA GLN A 309 10.07 -6.68 -9.56
C GLN A 309 9.40 -7.95 -10.10
N ALA A 310 8.50 -8.56 -9.32
CA ALA A 310 7.76 -9.75 -9.77
C ALA A 310 6.92 -9.49 -11.03
N ALA A 311 6.28 -8.32 -11.13
CA ALA A 311 5.54 -7.93 -12.34
C ALA A 311 6.48 -7.77 -13.54
N ALA A 312 7.63 -7.13 -13.38
CA ALA A 312 8.62 -6.99 -14.45
C ALA A 312 9.19 -8.36 -14.88
N GLU A 313 9.48 -9.27 -13.94
CA GLU A 313 9.90 -10.65 -14.22
C GLU A 313 8.87 -11.41 -15.08
N VAL A 314 7.57 -11.19 -14.83
CA VAL A 314 6.49 -11.77 -15.64
C VAL A 314 6.46 -11.13 -17.04
N ILE A 315 6.55 -9.81 -17.13
CA ILE A 315 6.54 -9.08 -18.41
C ILE A 315 7.66 -9.58 -19.33
N PHE A 316 8.87 -9.76 -18.81
CA PHE A 316 10.05 -10.16 -19.58
C PHE A 316 10.32 -11.68 -19.61
N GLY A 317 9.38 -12.50 -19.07
CA GLY A 317 9.45 -13.96 -19.16
C GLY A 317 10.41 -14.66 -18.19
N PHE A 318 10.94 -13.98 -17.19
CA PHE A 318 11.80 -14.57 -16.18
C PHE A 318 11.05 -15.37 -15.11
N THR A 319 9.74 -15.12 -14.98
CA THR A 319 8.87 -15.86 -14.08
C THR A 319 7.56 -16.18 -14.79
N VAL A 320 7.11 -17.43 -14.70
CA VAL A 320 5.79 -17.84 -15.19
C VAL A 320 4.73 -17.39 -14.20
N PRO A 321 3.73 -16.60 -14.61
CA PRO A 321 2.68 -16.13 -13.72
C PRO A 321 1.84 -17.31 -13.22
N SER A 322 1.66 -17.41 -11.89
CA SER A 322 0.86 -18.45 -11.24
C SER A 322 -0.30 -17.90 -10.41
N GLY A 323 -0.33 -16.60 -10.20
CA GLY A 323 -1.38 -15.93 -9.45
C GLY A 323 -2.76 -16.11 -10.09
N GLN A 324 -3.78 -16.21 -9.24
CA GLN A 324 -5.17 -16.26 -9.64
C GLN A 324 -5.92 -15.06 -9.09
N LEU A 325 -6.83 -14.51 -9.89
CA LEU A 325 -7.61 -13.36 -9.46
C LEU A 325 -8.52 -13.76 -8.28
N PRO A 326 -8.37 -13.14 -7.09
CA PRO A 326 -9.14 -13.53 -5.90
C PRO A 326 -10.56 -12.94 -5.89
N VAL A 327 -10.91 -12.14 -6.89
CA VAL A 327 -12.18 -11.41 -6.99
C VAL A 327 -12.70 -11.46 -8.43
N THR A 328 -13.99 -11.18 -8.60
CA THR A 328 -14.57 -10.95 -9.92
C THR A 328 -14.50 -9.47 -10.25
N ILE A 329 -13.96 -9.14 -11.42
CA ILE A 329 -13.97 -7.77 -11.95
C ILE A 329 -15.22 -7.62 -12.82
N PRO A 330 -16.13 -6.68 -12.52
CA PRO A 330 -17.31 -6.44 -13.35
C PRO A 330 -16.91 -6.13 -14.80
N GLY A 331 -17.61 -6.73 -15.75
CA GLY A 331 -17.33 -6.50 -17.18
C GLY A 331 -16.14 -7.25 -17.77
N CYS A 332 -15.31 -7.89 -16.96
CA CYS A 332 -14.20 -8.75 -17.41
C CYS A 332 -14.61 -10.23 -17.30
N LYS A 333 -14.39 -11.00 -18.37
CA LYS A 333 -14.69 -12.45 -18.42
C LYS A 333 -13.41 -13.24 -18.32
#